data_c4463ee3ea17fb965104d99476ee7a93
#
_entry.id   c4463ee3ea17fb965104d99476ee7a93
#
_cell.length_a   1.000
_cell.length_b   1.000
_cell.length_c   1.000
_cell.angle_alpha   90.00
_cell.angle_beta   90.00
_cell.angle_gamma   90.00
#
_symmetry.space_group_name_H-M   'P 1'
#
loop_
_entity.id
_entity.type
_entity.pdbx_description
1 polymer ?
#
loop_
_entity_poly.entity_id
_entity_poly.type
_entity_poly.pdbx_seq_one_letter_code
_entity_poly.pdbx_strand_id
1 'polypeptide(L)'
;VGIGECAPLPALSCDDLPDYEVILAKACRRLEERQGRLDVDSLCDYPSILFGLETAIRHFFAGSWALCDTAFSRGEAGIPINGLIWMGDFDKMLSQIEKKMEAGFRCIKLKIGAINFEEELALLRHIRTRFSSKEIELRVDANGAFSPVDAMEKLKRLSELDLHSIEQPIRA
;
A
#
# COMPACT_ATOMS: atom_id res chain seq x y z
N VAL A 1 16.85 -20.90 -12.54
CA VAL A 1 15.45 -20.87 -12.17
C VAL A 1 15.09 -19.45 -11.75
N GLY A 2 13.97 -18.89 -12.26
CA GLY A 2 13.41 -17.63 -11.81
C GLY A 2 12.20 -17.89 -10.91
N ILE A 3 12.02 -17.07 -9.87
CA ILE A 3 10.91 -17.18 -8.93
C ILE A 3 10.19 -15.84 -8.88
N GLY A 4 8.87 -15.87 -8.96
CA GLY A 4 7.98 -14.73 -8.79
C GLY A 4 6.71 -15.17 -8.07
N GLU A 5 6.11 -14.27 -7.32
CA GLU A 5 4.90 -14.52 -6.55
C GLU A 5 3.71 -13.81 -7.21
N CYS A 6 2.65 -14.56 -7.50
CA CYS A 6 1.39 -14.07 -8.01
C CYS A 6 0.38 -14.14 -6.86
N ALA A 7 0.22 -13.04 -6.12
CA ALA A 7 -0.54 -13.00 -4.87
C ALA A 7 -1.60 -11.87 -4.88
N PRO A 8 -2.78 -12.11 -5.48
CA PRO A 8 -3.89 -11.18 -5.35
C PRO A 8 -4.37 -11.16 -3.90
N LEU A 9 -4.76 -9.99 -3.41
CA LEU A 9 -5.38 -9.84 -2.09
C LEU A 9 -6.87 -10.21 -2.20
N PRO A 10 -7.36 -11.19 -1.42
CA PRO A 10 -8.74 -11.62 -1.47
C PRO A 10 -9.73 -10.46 -1.28
N ALA A 11 -10.74 -10.38 -2.14
CA ALA A 11 -11.78 -9.35 -2.18
C ALA A 11 -11.28 -7.89 -2.33
N LEU A 12 -9.98 -7.67 -2.60
CA LEU A 12 -9.39 -6.34 -2.77
C LEU A 12 -8.73 -6.14 -4.13
N SER A 13 -8.01 -7.15 -4.63
CA SER A 13 -7.35 -7.06 -5.94
C SER A 13 -8.38 -7.20 -7.06
N CYS A 14 -8.21 -6.41 -8.13
CA CYS A 14 -9.10 -6.48 -9.31
C CYS A 14 -9.02 -7.82 -10.04
N ASP A 15 -7.94 -8.55 -9.88
CA ASP A 15 -7.69 -9.87 -10.45
C ASP A 15 -7.86 -11.03 -9.45
N ASP A 16 -8.51 -10.79 -8.31
CA ASP A 16 -8.97 -11.86 -7.40
C ASP A 16 -10.25 -12.52 -8.00
N LEU A 17 -10.04 -13.42 -8.93
CA LEU A 17 -11.08 -14.04 -9.73
C LEU A 17 -11.22 -15.53 -9.42
N PRO A 18 -12.43 -16.12 -9.52
CA PRO A 18 -12.66 -17.56 -9.26
C PRO A 18 -11.82 -18.50 -10.13
N ASP A 19 -11.43 -18.06 -11.34
CA ASP A 19 -10.64 -18.82 -12.29
C ASP A 19 -9.17 -18.37 -12.35
N TYR A 20 -8.68 -17.66 -11.32
CA TYR A 20 -7.34 -17.11 -11.25
C TYR A 20 -6.23 -18.12 -11.58
N GLU A 21 -6.27 -19.31 -11.01
CA GLU A 21 -5.27 -20.36 -11.25
C GLU A 21 -5.27 -20.83 -12.72
N VAL A 22 -6.44 -20.87 -13.35
CA VAL A 22 -6.56 -21.23 -14.77
C VAL A 22 -5.93 -20.16 -15.66
N ILE A 23 -6.15 -18.89 -15.32
CA ILE A 23 -5.56 -17.74 -16.02
C ILE A 23 -4.04 -17.74 -15.85
N LEU A 24 -3.56 -17.94 -14.64
CA LEU A 24 -2.13 -18.05 -14.33
C LEU A 24 -1.47 -19.19 -15.14
N ALA A 25 -2.08 -20.37 -15.15
CA ALA A 25 -1.57 -21.50 -15.91
C ALA A 25 -1.51 -21.21 -17.43
N LYS A 26 -2.49 -20.48 -17.95
CA LYS A 26 -2.48 -20.04 -19.38
C LYS A 26 -1.35 -19.02 -19.62
N ALA A 27 -1.15 -18.07 -18.71
CA ALA A 27 -0.09 -17.08 -18.81
C ALA A 27 1.30 -17.72 -18.78
N CYS A 28 1.52 -18.71 -17.92
CA CYS A 28 2.77 -19.48 -17.87
C CYS A 28 3.03 -20.23 -19.19
N ARG A 29 2.03 -20.93 -19.74
CA ARG A 29 2.17 -21.61 -21.04
C ARG A 29 2.50 -20.64 -22.16
N ARG A 30 1.83 -19.49 -22.23
CA ARG A 30 2.14 -18.46 -23.21
C ARG A 30 3.57 -17.93 -23.08
N LEU A 31 4.05 -17.76 -21.84
CA LEU A 31 5.44 -17.34 -21.62
C LEU A 31 6.44 -18.38 -22.16
N GLU A 32 6.18 -19.68 -21.96
CA GLU A 32 6.99 -20.77 -22.51
C GLU A 32 6.96 -20.77 -24.04
N GLU A 33 5.78 -20.74 -24.66
CA GLU A 33 5.58 -20.68 -26.12
C GLU A 33 6.31 -19.49 -26.76
N ARG A 34 6.36 -18.36 -26.05
CA ARG A 34 7.04 -17.12 -26.47
C ARG A 34 8.51 -17.06 -26.04
N GLN A 35 9.09 -18.20 -25.58
CA GLN A 35 10.49 -18.29 -25.18
C GLN A 35 10.90 -17.27 -24.13
N GLY A 36 10.05 -17.06 -23.10
CA GLY A 36 10.30 -16.13 -22.02
C GLY A 36 9.96 -14.66 -22.32
N ARG A 37 9.37 -14.37 -23.48
CA ARG A 37 8.90 -13.01 -23.81
C ARG A 37 7.52 -12.77 -23.23
N LEU A 38 7.47 -11.89 -22.25
CA LEU A 38 6.22 -11.51 -21.56
C LEU A 38 5.30 -10.72 -22.50
N ASP A 39 4.03 -11.07 -22.49
CA ASP A 39 2.96 -10.38 -23.20
C ASP A 39 2.24 -9.43 -22.23
N VAL A 40 2.81 -8.24 -22.01
CA VAL A 40 2.32 -7.27 -21.03
C VAL A 40 0.88 -6.86 -21.33
N ASP A 41 0.56 -6.58 -22.61
CA ASP A 41 -0.77 -6.09 -23.00
C ASP A 41 -1.87 -7.11 -22.67
N SER A 42 -1.61 -8.40 -22.84
CA SER A 42 -2.58 -9.45 -22.52
C SER A 42 -2.77 -9.68 -21.00
N LEU A 43 -1.92 -9.09 -20.17
CA LEU A 43 -1.92 -9.26 -18.71
C LEU A 43 -2.26 -7.97 -17.97
N CYS A 44 -2.63 -6.89 -18.66
CA CYS A 44 -2.98 -5.62 -18.01
C CYS A 44 -4.14 -5.74 -17.00
N ASP A 45 -5.09 -6.63 -17.26
CA ASP A 45 -6.22 -6.89 -16.37
C ASP A 45 -5.88 -7.86 -15.20
N TYR A 46 -4.64 -8.39 -15.20
CA TYR A 46 -4.15 -9.36 -14.21
C TYR A 46 -2.82 -8.90 -13.59
N PRO A 47 -2.82 -7.79 -12.84
CA PRO A 47 -1.59 -7.16 -12.36
C PRO A 47 -0.77 -8.05 -11.43
N SER A 48 -1.39 -8.91 -10.63
CA SER A 48 -0.65 -9.83 -9.76
C SER A 48 0.08 -10.92 -10.56
N ILE A 49 -0.53 -11.42 -11.64
CA ILE A 49 0.10 -12.39 -12.55
C ILE A 49 1.24 -11.71 -13.32
N LEU A 50 0.99 -10.51 -13.85
CA LEU A 50 2.00 -9.73 -14.56
C LEU A 50 3.22 -9.50 -13.67
N PHE A 51 3.02 -9.02 -12.45
CA PHE A 51 4.09 -8.77 -11.48
C PHE A 51 4.89 -10.04 -11.16
N GLY A 52 4.20 -11.16 -10.91
CA GLY A 52 4.86 -12.42 -10.58
C GLY A 52 5.72 -12.94 -11.73
N LEU A 53 5.21 -12.94 -12.97
CA LEU A 53 5.96 -13.36 -14.15
C LEU A 53 7.14 -12.43 -14.47
N GLU A 54 6.95 -11.12 -14.36
CA GLU A 54 8.03 -10.13 -14.52
C GLU A 54 9.14 -10.34 -13.48
N THR A 55 8.76 -10.54 -12.23
CA THR A 55 9.70 -10.80 -11.13
C THR A 55 10.47 -12.10 -11.37
N ALA A 56 9.80 -13.18 -11.79
CA ALA A 56 10.46 -14.44 -12.11
C ALA A 56 11.49 -14.30 -13.23
N ILE A 57 11.15 -13.56 -14.29
CA ILE A 57 12.06 -13.28 -15.40
C ILE A 57 13.27 -12.46 -14.92
N ARG A 58 13.05 -11.40 -14.15
CA ARG A 58 14.11 -10.56 -13.58
C ARG A 58 15.03 -11.37 -12.66
N HIS A 59 14.46 -12.19 -11.79
CA HIS A 59 15.22 -13.07 -10.90
C HIS A 59 16.07 -14.09 -11.69
N PHE A 60 15.52 -14.66 -12.76
CA PHE A 60 16.25 -15.57 -13.63
C PHE A 60 17.49 -14.92 -14.23
N PHE A 61 17.35 -13.71 -14.78
CA PHE A 61 18.48 -13.00 -15.39
C PHE A 61 19.47 -12.44 -14.37
N ALA A 62 19.00 -12.00 -13.20
CA ALA A 62 19.88 -11.53 -12.13
C ALA A 62 20.71 -12.66 -11.50
N GLY A 63 20.21 -13.89 -11.53
CA GLY A 63 20.85 -15.04 -10.89
C GLY A 63 20.93 -14.97 -9.36
N SER A 64 20.26 -13.97 -8.76
CA SER A 64 20.24 -13.73 -7.31
C SER A 64 18.97 -12.98 -6.93
N TRP A 65 18.67 -12.89 -5.63
CA TRP A 65 17.58 -12.10 -5.09
C TRP A 65 17.81 -10.58 -5.14
N ALA A 66 19.04 -10.14 -5.38
CA ALA A 66 19.34 -8.73 -5.58
C ALA A 66 18.98 -8.32 -7.01
N LEU A 67 17.68 -8.03 -7.24
CA LEU A 67 17.13 -7.66 -8.56
C LEU A 67 17.62 -6.28 -9.05
N CYS A 68 18.03 -5.41 -8.13
CA CYS A 68 18.57 -4.09 -8.41
C CYS A 68 19.86 -3.88 -7.62
N ASP A 69 20.87 -3.29 -8.23
CA ASP A 69 22.12 -2.95 -7.54
C ASP A 69 21.98 -1.60 -6.83
N THR A 70 21.55 -1.65 -5.56
CA THR A 70 21.40 -0.49 -4.68
C THR A 70 22.02 -0.76 -3.32
N ALA A 71 22.33 0.29 -2.56
CA ALA A 71 22.82 0.13 -1.19
C ALA A 71 21.84 -0.65 -0.31
N PHE A 72 20.52 -0.50 -0.54
CA PHE A 72 19.48 -1.28 0.15
C PHE A 72 19.55 -2.77 -0.19
N SER A 73 19.64 -3.14 -1.48
CA SER A 73 19.69 -4.55 -1.90
C SER A 73 20.98 -5.25 -1.47
N ARG A 74 22.07 -4.50 -1.24
CA ARG A 74 23.33 -5.01 -0.67
C ARG A 74 23.32 -5.05 0.87
N GLY A 75 22.24 -4.59 1.53
CA GLY A 75 22.17 -4.51 2.99
C GLY A 75 23.03 -3.41 3.63
N GLU A 76 23.49 -2.44 2.86
CA GLU A 76 24.36 -1.34 3.30
C GLU A 76 23.56 -0.14 3.83
N ALA A 77 22.28 -0.02 3.45
CA ALA A 77 21.39 1.04 3.87
C ALA A 77 19.96 0.54 4.08
N GLY A 78 19.24 1.17 5.02
CA GLY A 78 17.79 0.96 5.19
C GLY A 78 16.97 1.85 4.27
N ILE A 79 15.69 1.52 4.12
CA ILE A 79 14.68 2.38 3.50
C ILE A 79 13.76 2.89 4.61
N PRO A 80 13.55 4.21 4.75
CA PRO A 80 12.58 4.76 5.69
C PRO A 80 11.17 4.25 5.37
N ILE A 81 10.45 3.80 6.39
CA ILE A 81 9.06 3.37 6.28
C ILE A 81 8.19 4.10 7.30
N ASN A 82 6.89 4.22 7.02
CA ASN A 82 5.93 4.72 7.98
C ASN A 82 5.43 3.62 8.93
N GLY A 83 5.05 4.02 10.14
CA GLY A 83 4.23 3.19 11.02
C GLY A 83 2.79 3.18 10.51
N LEU A 84 2.29 2.02 10.10
CA LEU A 84 0.90 1.88 9.66
C LEU A 84 -0.02 1.68 10.87
N ILE A 85 -1.10 2.48 10.92
CA ILE A 85 -2.23 2.32 11.82
C ILE A 85 -3.40 1.78 11.02
N TRP A 86 -3.76 0.54 11.31
CA TRP A 86 -4.85 -0.14 10.64
C TRP A 86 -6.20 0.32 11.18
N MET A 87 -7.23 0.21 10.36
CA MET A 87 -8.61 0.54 10.72
C MET A 87 -9.06 -0.20 11.98
N GLY A 88 -9.82 0.47 12.83
CA GLY A 88 -10.38 -0.06 14.07
C GLY A 88 -11.27 0.98 14.73
N ASP A 89 -11.78 0.66 15.92
CA ASP A 89 -12.37 1.66 16.80
C ASP A 89 -11.31 2.65 17.32
N PHE A 90 -11.77 3.75 17.90
CA PHE A 90 -10.92 4.83 18.41
C PHE A 90 -9.82 4.32 19.34
N ASP A 91 -10.16 3.49 20.34
CA ASP A 91 -9.22 3.01 21.34
C ASP A 91 -8.14 2.10 20.75
N LYS A 92 -8.52 1.22 19.81
CA LYS A 92 -7.57 0.36 19.10
C LYS A 92 -6.62 1.17 18.24
N MET A 93 -7.12 2.18 17.52
CA MET A 93 -6.27 3.03 16.67
C MET A 93 -5.31 3.84 17.56
N LEU A 94 -5.78 4.40 18.68
CA LEU A 94 -4.93 5.12 19.63
C LEU A 94 -3.82 4.21 20.20
N SER A 95 -4.17 3.00 20.63
CA SER A 95 -3.17 2.03 21.12
C SER A 95 -2.13 1.66 20.05
N GLN A 96 -2.53 1.51 18.79
CA GLN A 96 -1.58 1.28 17.68
C GLN A 96 -0.63 2.47 17.49
N ILE A 97 -1.14 3.70 17.58
CA ILE A 97 -0.33 4.92 17.47
C ILE A 97 0.72 4.96 18.56
N GLU A 98 0.32 4.77 19.82
CA GLU A 98 1.23 4.78 20.97
C GLU A 98 2.37 3.75 20.79
N LYS A 99 2.03 2.51 20.42
CA LYS A 99 3.02 1.46 20.14
C LYS A 99 3.99 1.82 19.01
N LYS A 100 3.51 2.45 17.93
CA LYS A 100 4.38 2.86 16.82
C LYS A 100 5.31 4.00 17.25
N MET A 101 4.81 4.90 18.06
CA MET A 101 5.62 6.01 18.58
C MET A 101 6.69 5.54 19.56
N GLU A 102 6.35 4.63 20.48
CA GLU A 102 7.31 3.98 21.36
C GLU A 102 8.38 3.21 20.58
N ALA A 103 8.00 2.60 19.45
CA ALA A 103 8.94 1.94 18.54
C ALA A 103 9.80 2.92 17.70
N GLY A 104 9.63 4.25 17.88
CA GLY A 104 10.48 5.28 17.26
C GLY A 104 10.09 5.70 15.83
N PHE A 105 8.90 5.34 15.35
CA PHE A 105 8.42 5.83 14.06
C PHE A 105 8.23 7.35 14.08
N ARG A 106 8.71 8.03 13.02
CA ARG A 106 8.57 9.48 12.81
C ARG A 106 7.56 9.85 11.73
N CYS A 107 7.07 8.87 11.00
CA CYS A 107 5.98 9.00 10.05
C CYS A 107 4.91 7.97 10.40
N ILE A 108 3.67 8.42 10.56
CA ILE A 108 2.51 7.57 10.87
C ILE A 108 1.49 7.72 9.74
N LYS A 109 1.09 6.60 9.15
CA LYS A 109 0.01 6.55 8.15
C LYS A 109 -1.22 5.90 8.78
N LEU A 110 -2.34 6.63 8.85
CA LEU A 110 -3.61 6.14 9.35
C LEU A 110 -4.54 5.79 8.21
N LYS A 111 -5.15 4.62 8.28
CA LYS A 111 -6.32 4.29 7.47
C LYS A 111 -7.54 4.99 8.06
N ILE A 112 -8.27 5.77 7.25
CA ILE A 112 -9.48 6.50 7.62
C ILE A 112 -10.65 6.10 6.70
N GLY A 113 -11.87 6.50 7.06
CA GLY A 113 -13.09 6.19 6.29
C GLY A 113 -13.82 4.92 6.76
N ALA A 114 -13.38 4.30 7.87
CA ALA A 114 -14.01 3.11 8.42
C ALA A 114 -14.92 3.40 9.62
N ILE A 115 -14.69 4.50 10.32
CA ILE A 115 -15.50 4.98 11.45
C ILE A 115 -16.10 6.36 11.13
N ASN A 116 -16.80 6.94 12.09
CA ASN A 116 -17.34 8.29 11.90
C ASN A 116 -16.21 9.31 11.70
N PHE A 117 -16.36 10.19 10.71
CA PHE A 117 -15.34 11.16 10.36
C PHE A 117 -14.97 12.11 11.51
N GLU A 118 -15.92 12.46 12.39
CA GLU A 118 -15.65 13.28 13.58
C GLU A 118 -14.72 12.55 14.58
N GLU A 119 -14.89 11.25 14.72
CA GLU A 119 -14.01 10.43 15.57
C GLU A 119 -12.60 10.34 14.97
N GLU A 120 -12.50 10.20 13.64
CA GLU A 120 -11.21 10.23 12.93
C GLU A 120 -10.49 11.57 13.09
N LEU A 121 -11.21 12.68 12.96
CA LEU A 121 -10.67 14.01 13.23
C LEU A 121 -10.25 14.19 14.68
N ALA A 122 -11.03 13.68 15.63
CA ALA A 122 -10.68 13.74 17.04
C ALA A 122 -9.39 12.97 17.33
N LEU A 123 -9.22 11.81 16.73
CA LEU A 123 -8.00 11.01 16.82
C LEU A 123 -6.77 11.76 16.26
N LEU A 124 -6.90 12.32 15.07
CA LEU A 124 -5.82 13.11 14.44
C LEU A 124 -5.48 14.37 15.26
N ARG A 125 -6.48 15.07 15.80
CA ARG A 125 -6.29 16.20 16.71
C ARG A 125 -5.57 15.76 18.00
N HIS A 126 -5.96 14.63 18.56
CA HIS A 126 -5.29 14.07 19.74
C HIS A 126 -3.80 13.83 19.48
N ILE A 127 -3.44 13.29 18.31
CA ILE A 127 -2.04 13.14 17.95
C ILE A 127 -1.34 14.51 17.89
N ARG A 128 -1.96 15.50 17.24
CA ARG A 128 -1.38 16.85 17.08
C ARG A 128 -1.27 17.64 18.40
N THR A 129 -2.09 17.35 19.40
CA THR A 129 -1.93 17.95 20.74
C THR A 129 -0.69 17.43 21.47
N ARG A 130 -0.25 16.20 21.14
CA ARG A 130 0.92 15.56 21.77
C ARG A 130 2.21 15.76 20.96
N PHE A 131 2.09 15.86 19.64
CA PHE A 131 3.22 15.88 18.71
C PHE A 131 3.00 16.90 17.59
N SER A 132 3.90 17.81 17.47
CA SER A 132 3.92 18.78 16.36
C SER A 132 4.18 18.10 15.01
N SER A 133 3.88 18.78 13.92
CA SER A 133 4.18 18.31 12.56
C SER A 133 5.70 18.18 12.29
N LYS A 134 6.54 18.84 13.10
CA LYS A 134 8.00 18.69 13.03
C LYS A 134 8.52 17.42 13.71
N GLU A 135 7.77 16.89 14.67
CA GLU A 135 8.14 15.68 15.40
C GLU A 135 7.62 14.44 14.71
N ILE A 136 6.38 14.49 14.18
CA ILE A 136 5.73 13.37 13.51
C ILE A 136 5.03 13.83 12.25
N GLU A 137 5.44 13.24 11.14
CA GLU A 137 4.73 13.33 9.88
C GLU A 137 3.47 12.44 9.93
N LEU A 138 2.31 13.03 9.68
CA LEU A 138 1.05 12.30 9.56
C LEU A 138 0.63 12.20 8.10
N ARG A 139 0.28 10.99 7.69
CA ARG A 139 -0.37 10.66 6.42
C ARG A 139 -1.68 9.97 6.69
N VAL A 140 -2.68 10.20 5.86
CA VAL A 140 -3.95 9.47 5.93
C VAL A 140 -4.27 8.83 4.59
N ASP A 141 -5.02 7.72 4.65
CA ASP A 141 -5.45 6.98 3.48
C ASP A 141 -6.93 6.64 3.65
N ALA A 142 -7.77 7.24 2.81
CA ALA A 142 -9.21 7.09 2.88
C ALA A 142 -9.74 5.92 2.03
N ASN A 143 -8.91 5.30 1.19
CA ASN A 143 -9.30 4.17 0.32
C ASN A 143 -10.61 4.40 -0.45
N GLY A 144 -10.84 5.63 -0.91
CA GLY A 144 -12.05 6.01 -1.65
C GLY A 144 -13.32 6.12 -0.81
N ALA A 145 -13.20 6.31 0.52
CA ALA A 145 -14.34 6.33 1.42
C ALA A 145 -15.18 7.61 1.35
N PHE A 146 -14.64 8.73 0.84
CA PHE A 146 -15.40 9.98 0.76
C PHE A 146 -16.25 10.00 -0.51
N SER A 147 -17.45 10.54 -0.41
CA SER A 147 -18.24 10.82 -1.59
C SER A 147 -17.72 12.09 -2.30
N PRO A 148 -17.89 12.24 -3.62
CA PRO A 148 -17.52 13.48 -4.32
C PRO A 148 -18.20 14.73 -3.77
N VAL A 149 -19.36 14.58 -3.11
CA VAL A 149 -20.15 15.69 -2.55
C VAL A 149 -19.51 16.23 -1.28
N ASP A 150 -19.02 15.37 -0.39
CA ASP A 150 -18.50 15.76 0.92
C ASP A 150 -16.96 15.79 0.98
N ALA A 151 -16.29 15.29 -0.05
CA ALA A 151 -14.84 15.20 -0.09
C ALA A 151 -14.14 16.54 0.15
N MET A 152 -14.60 17.61 -0.51
CA MET A 152 -13.98 18.94 -0.39
C MET A 152 -14.08 19.50 1.03
N GLU A 153 -15.22 19.31 1.71
CA GLU A 153 -15.38 19.74 3.11
C GLU A 153 -14.45 18.95 4.03
N LYS A 154 -14.42 17.62 3.87
CA LYS A 154 -13.56 16.76 4.66
C LYS A 154 -12.08 17.05 4.44
N LEU A 155 -11.66 17.25 3.20
CA LEU A 155 -10.30 17.63 2.85
C LEU A 155 -9.88 18.96 3.49
N LYS A 156 -10.77 19.98 3.47
CA LYS A 156 -10.52 21.26 4.13
C LYS A 156 -10.29 21.09 5.62
N ARG A 157 -11.10 20.30 6.31
CA ARG A 157 -10.96 20.05 7.74
C ARG A 157 -9.70 19.24 8.07
N LEU A 158 -9.33 18.29 7.21
CA LEU A 158 -8.08 17.54 7.34
C LEU A 158 -6.85 18.43 7.11
N SER A 159 -6.91 19.40 6.20
CA SER A 159 -5.80 20.32 5.94
C SER A 159 -5.42 21.21 7.13
N GLU A 160 -6.32 21.40 8.09
CA GLU A 160 -6.07 22.14 9.33
C GLU A 160 -5.15 21.39 10.32
N LEU A 161 -4.84 20.12 10.04
CA LEU A 161 -4.10 19.24 10.95
C LEU A 161 -2.63 19.02 10.54
N ASP A 162 -2.08 19.85 9.68
CA ASP A 162 -0.71 19.74 9.18
C ASP A 162 -0.37 18.33 8.69
N LEU A 163 -1.29 17.72 7.92
CA LEU A 163 -1.04 16.43 7.30
C LEU A 163 -0.06 16.57 6.14
N HIS A 164 0.84 15.62 6.00
CA HIS A 164 1.73 15.55 4.84
C HIS A 164 0.93 15.25 3.56
N SER A 165 0.04 14.27 3.61
CA SER A 165 -0.73 13.84 2.44
C SER A 165 -1.99 13.06 2.84
N ILE A 166 -2.93 13.04 1.91
CA ILE A 166 -4.05 12.10 1.88
C ILE A 166 -3.98 11.25 0.62
N GLU A 167 -4.15 9.94 0.77
CA GLU A 167 -4.22 8.99 -0.33
C GLU A 167 -5.68 8.65 -0.61
N GLN A 168 -6.02 8.60 -1.88
CA GLN A 168 -7.29 8.17 -2.44
C GLN A 168 -8.53 8.63 -1.63
N PRO A 169 -8.82 9.95 -1.55
CA PRO A 169 -9.97 10.45 -0.79
C PRO A 169 -11.31 9.95 -1.37
N ILE A 170 -11.43 9.90 -2.69
CA ILE A 170 -12.60 9.40 -3.42
C ILE A 170 -12.23 8.19 -4.27
N ARG A 171 -13.23 7.42 -4.69
CA ARG A 171 -13.03 6.34 -5.68
C ARG A 171 -12.63 6.93 -7.03
N ALA A 172 -11.78 6.18 -7.76
CA ALA A 172 -11.42 6.48 -9.15
C ALA A 172 -12.60 6.22 -10.09
#